data_c63aa84c53b55a9c0308ffb8fbeac9de
#
_entry.id   c63aa84c53b55a9c0308ffb8fbeac9de
#
_cell.length_a   1.000
_cell.length_b   1.000
_cell.length_c   1.000
_cell.angle_alpha   90.00
_cell.angle_beta   90.00
_cell.angle_gamma   90.00
#
_symmetry.space_group_name_H-M   'P 1'
#
loop_
_entity.id
_entity.type
_entity.pdbx_description
1 polymer ?
#
loop_
_entity_poly.entity_id
_entity_poly.type
_entity_poly.pdbx_seq_one_letter_code
_entity_poly.pdbx_strand_id
1 'polypeptide(L)'
;GENYFIVRTKEELESLDFHGKTVALDIEVSGNIKTDPWATGEIIAISIYDGSAAYVISSEVAESHESAALMRKLLADDKITVVTWNGTFDIPYIVRRLGLDTKLHEDHDAMLMHYSLYNTAGEHGLEPVAQRFLGAPDWSGEIKKYTKGGGHYERIPRDLLYYYNGADVYYSYQLYLLFHEALENDPRSRAIYEQRMIYSAMLQEIQPNGIPVDLNKMSELRAKYEADREAALAVCREVTGLPKFNPNSPKQVKEAIASLGVEVPSTSEDILKQARYDNPEISPLVDAILAVRAATKVIDSYIDNTVKLVGE
;
A
#
# COMPACT_ATOMS: atom_id res chain seq x y z
N GLY A 1 -15.56 23.54 -6.23
CA GLY A 1 -14.56 23.42 -7.22
C GLY A 1 -14.98 23.89 -8.58
N GLU A 2 -14.68 25.15 -8.89
CA GLU A 2 -15.31 25.75 -10.07
C GLU A 2 -14.40 25.73 -11.31
N ASN A 3 -13.12 25.34 -11.16
CA ASN A 3 -12.18 25.26 -12.27
C ASN A 3 -11.65 23.83 -12.39
N TYR A 4 -12.35 23.02 -13.16
CA TYR A 4 -12.05 21.63 -13.41
C TYR A 4 -12.20 21.34 -14.90
N PHE A 5 -11.14 20.82 -15.52
CA PHE A 5 -11.05 20.56 -16.94
C PHE A 5 -10.64 19.12 -17.20
N ILE A 6 -11.36 18.43 -18.07
CA ILE A 6 -10.97 17.12 -18.56
C ILE A 6 -10.24 17.28 -19.88
N VAL A 7 -8.99 16.86 -19.92
CA VAL A 7 -8.10 16.92 -21.09
C VAL A 7 -8.24 15.59 -21.86
N ARG A 8 -8.81 15.66 -23.05
CA ARG A 8 -9.15 14.46 -23.85
C ARG A 8 -8.35 14.32 -25.14
N THR A 9 -7.68 15.37 -25.56
CA THR A 9 -6.94 15.37 -26.82
C THR A 9 -5.47 15.71 -26.62
N LYS A 10 -4.65 15.34 -27.60
CA LYS A 10 -3.22 15.64 -27.61
C LYS A 10 -2.95 17.13 -27.71
N GLU A 11 -3.75 17.83 -28.48
CA GLU A 11 -3.68 19.30 -28.67
C GLU A 11 -3.96 20.03 -27.35
N GLU A 12 -4.94 19.55 -26.57
CA GLU A 12 -5.21 20.08 -25.23
C GLU A 12 -4.03 19.84 -24.30
N LEU A 13 -3.40 18.64 -24.33
CA LEU A 13 -2.19 18.35 -23.55
C LEU A 13 -1.03 19.28 -23.90
N GLU A 14 -0.77 19.48 -25.18
CA GLU A 14 0.32 20.34 -25.65
C GLU A 14 0.12 21.81 -25.28
N SER A 15 -1.13 22.23 -25.04
CA SER A 15 -1.46 23.58 -24.60
C SER A 15 -1.20 23.85 -23.11
N LEU A 16 -1.00 22.80 -22.30
CA LEU A 16 -0.77 22.95 -20.86
C LEU A 16 0.65 23.46 -20.59
N ASP A 17 0.76 24.50 -19.79
CA ASP A 17 2.04 25.01 -19.30
C ASP A 17 1.98 25.33 -17.81
N PHE A 18 2.92 24.73 -17.08
CA PHE A 18 3.04 24.86 -15.63
C PHE A 18 4.35 25.54 -15.21
N HIS A 19 5.09 26.11 -16.14
CA HIS A 19 6.37 26.76 -15.85
C HIS A 19 6.22 27.84 -14.77
N GLY A 20 7.07 27.80 -13.75
CA GLY A 20 7.05 28.74 -12.63
C GLY A 20 5.94 28.47 -11.60
N LYS A 21 5.22 27.35 -11.70
CA LYS A 21 4.12 27.01 -10.80
C LYS A 21 4.49 25.90 -9.82
N THR A 22 3.79 25.87 -8.69
CA THR A 22 3.65 24.70 -7.85
C THR A 22 2.42 23.92 -8.30
N VAL A 23 2.54 22.62 -8.49
CA VAL A 23 1.45 21.74 -8.91
C VAL A 23 1.32 20.54 -8.01
N ALA A 24 0.09 20.12 -7.70
CA ALA A 24 -0.17 18.80 -7.13
C ALA A 24 -0.42 17.80 -8.26
N LEU A 25 0.10 16.59 -8.12
CA LEU A 25 0.03 15.50 -9.10
C LEU A 25 -0.49 14.23 -8.43
N ASP A 26 -1.42 13.54 -9.09
CA ASP A 26 -1.98 12.26 -8.66
C ASP A 26 -2.42 11.43 -9.87
N ILE A 27 -2.43 10.10 -9.74
CA ILE A 27 -2.87 9.19 -10.81
C ILE A 27 -3.89 8.19 -10.33
N GLU A 28 -4.71 7.73 -11.27
CA GLU A 28 -5.55 6.56 -11.10
C GLU A 28 -5.14 5.46 -12.08
N VAL A 29 -5.12 4.22 -11.59
CA VAL A 29 -4.65 3.08 -12.36
C VAL A 29 -5.67 1.95 -12.39
N SER A 30 -5.66 1.15 -13.46
CA SER A 30 -6.45 -0.08 -13.58
C SER A 30 -5.73 -1.27 -12.95
N GLY A 31 -6.47 -2.37 -12.77
CA GLY A 31 -5.90 -3.66 -12.37
C GLY A 31 -5.75 -3.87 -10.88
N ASN A 32 -5.16 -4.99 -10.52
CA ASN A 32 -4.95 -5.37 -9.12
C ASN A 32 -3.58 -4.90 -8.62
N ILE A 33 -3.54 -3.68 -8.10
CA ILE A 33 -2.34 -3.06 -7.54
C ILE A 33 -1.70 -3.83 -6.38
N LYS A 34 -2.37 -4.85 -5.84
CA LYS A 34 -1.84 -5.67 -4.72
C LYS A 34 -0.89 -6.77 -5.18
N THR A 35 -1.03 -7.25 -6.41
CA THR A 35 -0.24 -8.38 -6.93
C THR A 35 0.96 -7.93 -7.75
N ASP A 36 0.77 -6.97 -8.64
CA ASP A 36 1.84 -6.37 -9.44
C ASP A 36 1.47 -4.92 -9.77
N PRO A 37 1.77 -3.99 -8.86
CA PRO A 37 1.36 -2.60 -9.05
C PRO A 37 2.00 -1.93 -10.27
N TRP A 38 3.16 -2.41 -10.72
CA TRP A 38 3.97 -1.71 -11.72
C TRP A 38 3.85 -2.28 -13.15
N ALA A 39 3.48 -3.56 -13.31
CA ALA A 39 3.58 -4.24 -14.60
C ALA A 39 2.23 -4.41 -15.32
N THR A 40 1.13 -4.54 -14.60
CA THR A 40 -0.16 -4.95 -15.18
C THR A 40 -1.21 -3.85 -15.27
N GLY A 41 -1.06 -2.75 -14.53
CA GLY A 41 -2.03 -1.65 -14.53
C GLY A 41 -1.74 -0.62 -15.62
N GLU A 42 -2.80 -0.02 -16.17
CA GLU A 42 -2.72 1.14 -17.06
C GLU A 42 -3.06 2.40 -16.28
N ILE A 43 -2.44 3.53 -16.65
CA ILE A 43 -2.83 4.83 -16.10
C ILE A 43 -4.15 5.24 -16.76
N ILE A 44 -5.20 5.36 -15.98
CA ILE A 44 -6.56 5.68 -16.46
C ILE A 44 -6.97 7.12 -16.17
N ALA A 45 -6.23 7.84 -15.34
CA ALA A 45 -6.31 9.29 -15.18
C ALA A 45 -4.99 9.83 -14.63
N ILE A 46 -4.62 11.03 -15.02
CA ILE A 46 -3.56 11.85 -14.39
C ILE A 46 -4.18 13.19 -14.06
N SER A 47 -4.14 13.60 -12.81
CA SER A 47 -4.64 14.91 -12.40
C SER A 47 -3.52 15.83 -11.97
N ILE A 48 -3.63 17.10 -12.35
CA ILE A 48 -2.71 18.18 -12.02
C ILE A 48 -3.53 19.36 -11.51
N TYR A 49 -3.20 19.89 -10.34
CA TYR A 49 -3.79 21.13 -9.83
C TYR A 49 -2.71 22.20 -9.69
N ASP A 50 -2.91 23.37 -10.28
CA ASP A 50 -1.91 24.44 -10.38
C ASP A 50 -2.13 25.61 -9.42
N GLY A 51 -2.97 25.41 -8.41
CA GLY A 51 -3.37 26.45 -7.46
C GLY A 51 -4.60 27.24 -7.92
N SER A 52 -5.03 27.10 -9.17
CA SER A 52 -6.20 27.79 -9.74
C SER A 52 -7.21 26.84 -10.39
N ALA A 53 -6.76 25.76 -11.01
CA ALA A 53 -7.58 24.80 -11.70
C ALA A 53 -7.04 23.38 -11.61
N ALA A 54 -7.94 22.38 -11.65
CA ALA A 54 -7.61 20.98 -11.81
C ALA A 54 -7.74 20.57 -13.29
N TYR A 55 -6.69 19.97 -13.82
CA TYR A 55 -6.63 19.40 -15.16
C TYR A 55 -6.56 17.89 -15.04
N VAL A 56 -7.58 17.17 -15.51
CA VAL A 56 -7.62 15.72 -15.46
C VAL A 56 -7.40 15.17 -16.87
N ILE A 57 -6.25 14.57 -17.07
CA ILE A 57 -5.88 13.91 -18.32
C ILE A 57 -6.61 12.59 -18.37
N SER A 58 -7.47 12.42 -19.36
CA SER A 58 -8.34 11.26 -19.50
C SER A 58 -7.60 10.02 -19.96
N SER A 59 -8.21 8.86 -19.76
CA SER A 59 -7.63 7.56 -20.15
C SER A 59 -7.29 7.46 -21.64
N GLU A 60 -7.95 8.24 -22.50
CA GLU A 60 -7.71 8.25 -23.93
C GLU A 60 -6.32 8.75 -24.29
N VAL A 61 -5.73 9.63 -23.45
CA VAL A 61 -4.44 10.27 -23.73
C VAL A 61 -3.44 10.17 -22.57
N ALA A 62 -3.81 9.55 -21.45
CA ALA A 62 -2.97 9.45 -20.24
C ALA A 62 -1.61 8.76 -20.51
N GLU A 63 -1.56 7.76 -21.36
CA GLU A 63 -0.32 7.05 -21.73
C GLU A 63 0.20 7.45 -23.13
N SER A 64 -0.22 8.59 -23.66
CA SER A 64 0.26 9.11 -24.94
C SER A 64 1.70 9.64 -24.87
N HIS A 65 2.34 9.81 -26.02
CA HIS A 65 3.67 10.43 -26.11
C HIS A 65 3.66 11.87 -25.57
N GLU A 66 2.58 12.59 -25.83
CA GLU A 66 2.37 13.96 -25.37
C GLU A 66 2.23 14.03 -23.85
N SER A 67 1.53 13.07 -23.25
CA SER A 67 1.47 12.92 -21.78
C SER A 67 2.84 12.61 -21.18
N ALA A 68 3.61 11.70 -21.80
CA ALA A 68 4.98 11.40 -21.39
C ALA A 68 5.89 12.65 -21.46
N ALA A 69 5.75 13.47 -22.51
CA ALA A 69 6.50 14.72 -22.66
C ALA A 69 6.13 15.73 -21.57
N LEU A 70 4.84 15.86 -21.24
CA LEU A 70 4.37 16.73 -20.17
C LEU A 70 4.88 16.26 -18.79
N MET A 71 4.77 14.97 -18.48
CA MET A 71 5.25 14.42 -17.20
C MET A 71 6.77 14.56 -17.06
N ARG A 72 7.52 14.35 -18.13
CA ARG A 72 8.98 14.62 -18.13
C ARG A 72 9.28 16.08 -17.84
N LYS A 73 8.55 17.02 -18.44
CA LYS A 73 8.71 18.44 -18.18
C LYS A 73 8.38 18.78 -16.73
N LEU A 74 7.27 18.28 -16.20
CA LEU A 74 6.88 18.51 -14.79
C LEU A 74 7.96 18.07 -13.81
N LEU A 75 8.53 16.86 -13.99
CA LEU A 75 9.45 16.26 -13.06
C LEU A 75 10.92 16.69 -13.27
N ALA A 76 11.25 17.30 -14.40
CA ALA A 76 12.64 17.67 -14.72
C ALA A 76 12.89 19.19 -14.75
N ASP A 77 11.87 20.02 -14.85
CA ASP A 77 12.01 21.49 -14.91
C ASP A 77 12.15 22.05 -13.49
N ASP A 78 13.31 22.61 -13.16
CA ASP A 78 13.61 23.21 -11.84
C ASP A 78 12.76 24.46 -11.51
N LYS A 79 11.95 24.93 -12.46
CA LYS A 79 10.98 26.03 -12.27
C LYS A 79 9.58 25.54 -11.96
N ILE A 80 9.36 24.24 -11.95
CA ILE A 80 8.08 23.63 -11.56
C ILE A 80 8.30 22.91 -10.24
N THR A 81 7.45 23.16 -9.25
CA THR A 81 7.46 22.42 -7.98
C THR A 81 6.36 21.38 -8.01
N VAL A 82 6.69 20.10 -7.99
CA VAL A 82 5.72 19.00 -8.02
C VAL A 82 5.47 18.48 -6.60
N VAL A 83 4.21 18.42 -6.23
CA VAL A 83 3.73 17.93 -4.95
C VAL A 83 2.87 16.68 -5.17
N THR A 84 3.06 15.66 -4.34
CA THR A 84 2.22 14.46 -4.33
C THR A 84 1.60 14.22 -2.95
N TRP A 85 0.68 13.26 -2.88
CA TRP A 85 0.27 12.59 -1.65
C TRP A 85 0.62 11.12 -1.74
N ASN A 86 1.72 10.69 -1.13
CA ASN A 86 2.27 9.35 -1.25
C ASN A 86 2.91 9.06 -2.63
N GLY A 87 3.78 9.93 -3.08
CA GLY A 87 4.44 9.84 -4.39
C GLY A 87 5.23 8.55 -4.64
N THR A 88 5.52 7.76 -3.59
CA THR A 88 6.09 6.41 -3.74
C THR A 88 5.21 5.45 -4.55
N PHE A 89 3.93 5.77 -4.74
CA PHE A 89 3.05 5.05 -5.64
C PHE A 89 3.02 5.69 -7.04
N ASP A 90 2.72 6.99 -7.12
CA ASP A 90 2.45 7.67 -8.38
C ASP A 90 3.68 7.80 -9.28
N ILE A 91 4.79 8.23 -8.71
CA ILE A 91 6.00 8.53 -9.47
C ILE A 91 6.59 7.28 -10.15
N PRO A 92 6.79 6.14 -9.47
CA PRO A 92 7.26 4.93 -10.14
C PRO A 92 6.32 4.44 -11.25
N TYR A 93 5.01 4.61 -11.06
CA TYR A 93 4.02 4.27 -12.07
C TYR A 93 4.18 5.14 -13.32
N ILE A 94 4.18 6.46 -13.15
CA ILE A 94 4.37 7.44 -14.23
C ILE A 94 5.70 7.16 -14.96
N VAL A 95 6.79 7.04 -14.23
CA VAL A 95 8.12 6.82 -14.78
C VAL A 95 8.19 5.55 -15.61
N ARG A 96 7.66 4.45 -15.12
CA ARG A 96 7.72 3.16 -15.82
C ARG A 96 6.75 3.08 -16.99
N ARG A 97 5.50 3.46 -16.79
CA ARG A 97 4.47 3.39 -17.85
C ARG A 97 4.75 4.34 -19.01
N LEU A 98 5.30 5.50 -18.72
CA LEU A 98 5.60 6.51 -19.73
C LEU A 98 7.07 6.48 -20.22
N GLY A 99 7.89 5.55 -19.75
CA GLY A 99 9.27 5.39 -20.19
C GLY A 99 10.17 6.58 -19.86
N LEU A 100 10.03 7.13 -18.65
CA LEU A 100 10.84 8.25 -18.19
C LEU A 100 12.09 7.79 -17.44
N ASP A 101 13.00 8.74 -17.13
CA ASP A 101 14.18 8.45 -16.30
C ASP A 101 13.76 8.09 -14.87
N THR A 102 14.26 6.98 -14.35
CA THR A 102 13.96 6.48 -12.99
C THR A 102 14.47 7.38 -11.86
N LYS A 103 15.29 8.37 -12.19
CA LYS A 103 15.80 9.38 -11.24
C LYS A 103 14.92 10.63 -11.15
N LEU A 104 13.80 10.68 -11.86
CA LEU A 104 12.83 11.75 -11.74
C LEU A 104 11.93 11.49 -10.54
N HIS A 105 11.79 12.48 -9.68
CA HIS A 105 11.00 12.44 -8.44
C HIS A 105 10.20 13.72 -8.29
N GLU A 106 9.20 13.68 -7.42
CA GLU A 106 8.51 14.87 -6.93
C GLU A 106 9.42 15.72 -6.03
N ASP A 107 9.11 17.00 -5.92
CA ASP A 107 9.82 17.92 -5.01
C ASP A 107 9.32 17.79 -3.56
N HIS A 108 8.03 17.54 -3.41
CA HIS A 108 7.37 17.43 -2.10
C HIS A 108 6.34 16.31 -2.06
N ASP A 109 6.23 15.68 -0.88
CA ASP A 109 5.17 14.74 -0.53
C ASP A 109 4.43 15.24 0.72
N ALA A 110 3.18 15.66 0.54
CA ALA A 110 2.37 16.25 1.62
C ALA A 110 1.98 15.21 2.69
N MET A 111 1.90 13.93 2.34
CA MET A 111 1.71 12.85 3.32
C MET A 111 2.93 12.73 4.25
N LEU A 112 4.14 12.82 3.70
CA LEU A 112 5.37 12.78 4.49
C LEU A 112 5.54 14.04 5.36
N MET A 113 5.07 15.21 4.91
CA MET A 113 4.98 16.39 5.74
C MET A 113 4.07 16.15 6.94
N HIS A 114 2.87 15.64 6.70
CA HIS A 114 1.92 15.29 7.76
C HIS A 114 2.52 14.29 8.75
N TYR A 115 3.17 13.23 8.27
CA TYR A 115 3.86 12.25 9.10
C TYR A 115 4.97 12.84 9.98
N SER A 116 5.66 13.87 9.48
CA SER A 116 6.77 14.50 10.19
C SER A 116 6.28 15.47 11.27
N LEU A 117 5.13 16.12 11.05
CA LEU A 117 4.49 17.02 11.99
C LEU A 117 3.66 16.27 13.04
N TYR A 118 2.97 15.20 12.63
CA TYR A 118 2.00 14.47 13.46
C TYR A 118 2.30 12.98 13.43
N ASN A 119 3.17 12.53 14.33
CA ASN A 119 3.56 11.12 14.44
C ASN A 119 2.48 10.29 15.16
N THR A 120 1.26 10.30 14.62
CA THR A 120 0.13 9.52 15.15
C THR A 120 -0.04 8.26 14.31
N ALA A 121 -0.22 7.10 14.97
CA ALA A 121 -0.45 5.84 14.26
C ALA A 121 -1.79 5.87 13.51
N GLY A 122 -1.79 5.48 12.25
CA GLY A 122 -2.96 4.95 11.55
C GLY A 122 -3.75 5.89 10.64
N GLU A 123 -3.60 7.21 10.69
CA GLU A 123 -4.45 8.12 9.89
C GLU A 123 -3.65 9.09 9.02
N HIS A 124 -3.06 8.57 7.94
CA HIS A 124 -2.33 9.38 6.97
C HIS A 124 -2.95 9.34 5.55
N GLY A 125 -4.16 8.79 5.43
CA GLY A 125 -4.93 8.85 4.18
C GLY A 125 -5.33 10.29 3.84
N LEU A 126 -5.35 10.63 2.55
CA LEU A 126 -5.67 11.98 2.09
C LEU A 126 -7.02 12.46 2.60
N GLU A 127 -8.06 11.66 2.45
CA GLU A 127 -9.43 12.04 2.81
C GLU A 127 -9.60 12.33 4.33
N PRO A 128 -9.23 11.43 5.26
CA PRO A 128 -9.36 11.72 6.69
C PRO A 128 -8.51 12.90 7.13
N VAL A 129 -7.33 13.11 6.55
CA VAL A 129 -6.49 14.26 6.84
C VAL A 129 -7.11 15.56 6.31
N ALA A 130 -7.64 15.57 5.08
CA ALA A 130 -8.33 16.73 4.52
C ALA A 130 -9.62 17.07 5.31
N GLN A 131 -10.38 16.07 5.74
CA GLN A 131 -11.54 16.28 6.60
C GLN A 131 -11.13 16.94 7.91
N ARG A 132 -10.07 16.44 8.54
CA ARG A 132 -9.59 16.94 9.83
C ARG A 132 -9.05 18.37 9.77
N PHE A 133 -8.24 18.68 8.77
CA PHE A 133 -7.51 19.96 8.70
C PHE A 133 -8.20 21.04 7.88
N LEU A 134 -8.99 20.63 6.88
CA LEU A 134 -9.64 21.55 5.95
C LEU A 134 -11.17 21.55 6.03
N GLY A 135 -11.76 20.63 6.82
CA GLY A 135 -13.22 20.45 6.85
C GLY A 135 -13.77 19.92 5.53
N ALA A 136 -12.98 19.17 4.77
CA ALA A 136 -13.36 18.64 3.46
C ALA A 136 -14.59 17.71 3.58
N PRO A 137 -15.48 17.68 2.57
CA PRO A 137 -16.56 16.70 2.50
C PRO A 137 -16.01 15.30 2.18
N ASP A 138 -16.85 14.27 2.31
CA ASP A 138 -16.58 12.94 1.74
C ASP A 138 -16.77 12.99 0.22
N TRP A 139 -15.68 13.03 -0.55
CA TRP A 139 -15.71 12.98 -2.01
C TRP A 139 -15.47 11.58 -2.58
N SER A 140 -15.08 10.62 -1.74
CA SER A 140 -14.82 9.23 -2.13
C SER A 140 -16.02 8.31 -1.91
N GLY A 141 -17.09 8.76 -1.26
CA GLY A 141 -18.23 7.90 -0.87
C GLY A 141 -18.88 7.16 -2.03
N GLU A 142 -19.01 7.78 -3.19
CA GLU A 142 -19.53 7.13 -4.40
C GLU A 142 -18.55 6.11 -4.98
N ILE A 143 -17.25 6.37 -4.94
CA ILE A 143 -16.17 5.48 -5.41
C ILE A 143 -16.13 4.18 -4.60
N LYS A 144 -16.34 4.26 -3.29
CA LYS A 144 -16.31 3.10 -2.37
C LYS A 144 -17.30 1.99 -2.75
N LYS A 145 -18.35 2.30 -3.51
CA LYS A 145 -19.30 1.32 -4.02
C LYS A 145 -18.67 0.38 -5.05
N TYR A 146 -17.70 0.86 -5.81
CA TYR A 146 -17.01 0.12 -6.88
C TYR A 146 -15.76 -0.58 -6.40
N THR A 147 -15.12 -0.09 -5.32
CA THR A 147 -13.82 -0.57 -4.82
C THR A 147 -13.93 -1.55 -3.66
N LYS A 148 -15.14 -1.98 -3.28
CA LYS A 148 -15.35 -3.03 -2.27
C LYS A 148 -14.63 -4.32 -2.67
N GLY A 149 -13.69 -4.77 -1.82
CA GLY A 149 -12.85 -5.93 -2.07
C GLY A 149 -11.45 -5.62 -2.62
N GLY A 150 -11.16 -4.34 -2.87
CA GLY A 150 -9.85 -3.81 -3.27
C GLY A 150 -9.62 -3.78 -4.78
N GLY A 151 -9.12 -2.65 -5.26
CA GLY A 151 -8.79 -2.42 -6.67
C GLY A 151 -10.01 -2.22 -7.58
N HIS A 152 -9.80 -2.41 -8.88
CA HIS A 152 -10.84 -2.32 -9.90
C HIS A 152 -11.37 -0.91 -10.18
N TYR A 153 -10.49 0.07 -10.14
CA TYR A 153 -10.81 1.45 -10.51
C TYR A 153 -11.30 1.57 -11.96
N GLU A 154 -10.94 0.63 -12.83
CA GLU A 154 -11.45 0.53 -14.20
C GLU A 154 -12.98 0.34 -14.29
N ARG A 155 -13.64 -0.10 -13.21
CA ARG A 155 -15.11 -0.27 -13.13
C ARG A 155 -15.85 1.01 -12.77
N ILE A 156 -15.15 2.02 -12.31
CA ILE A 156 -15.74 3.31 -11.91
C ILE A 156 -16.15 4.06 -13.19
N PRO A 157 -17.37 4.65 -13.25
CA PRO A 157 -17.73 5.55 -14.35
C PRO A 157 -16.68 6.67 -14.50
N ARG A 158 -16.22 6.90 -15.73
CA ARG A 158 -15.09 7.81 -15.99
C ARG A 158 -15.30 9.21 -15.44
N ASP A 159 -16.48 9.79 -15.60
CA ASP A 159 -16.75 11.14 -15.09
C ASP A 159 -16.65 11.20 -13.55
N LEU A 160 -17.08 10.15 -12.86
CA LEU A 160 -16.95 10.03 -11.41
C LEU A 160 -15.48 9.86 -10.99
N LEU A 161 -14.73 9.02 -11.71
CA LEU A 161 -13.30 8.81 -11.46
C LEU A 161 -12.50 10.09 -11.67
N TYR A 162 -12.77 10.81 -12.76
CA TYR A 162 -12.07 12.06 -13.06
C TYR A 162 -12.38 13.15 -12.04
N TYR A 163 -13.63 13.24 -11.59
CA TYR A 163 -13.98 14.16 -10.51
C TYR A 163 -13.24 13.81 -9.20
N TYR A 164 -13.21 12.52 -8.84
CA TYR A 164 -12.51 12.02 -7.67
C TYR A 164 -11.03 12.38 -7.75
N ASN A 165 -10.34 12.00 -8.81
CA ASN A 165 -8.92 12.27 -9.02
C ASN A 165 -8.59 13.78 -9.03
N GLY A 166 -9.47 14.60 -9.63
CA GLY A 166 -9.35 16.06 -9.57
C GLY A 166 -9.52 16.63 -8.15
N ALA A 167 -10.36 16.02 -7.32
CA ALA A 167 -10.49 16.40 -5.91
C ALA A 167 -9.25 16.00 -5.10
N ASP A 168 -8.65 14.87 -5.38
CA ASP A 168 -7.44 14.41 -4.69
C ASP A 168 -6.28 15.41 -4.87
N VAL A 169 -6.00 15.87 -6.07
CA VAL A 169 -4.96 16.89 -6.30
C VAL A 169 -5.30 18.25 -5.69
N TYR A 170 -6.56 18.63 -5.67
CA TYR A 170 -6.99 19.86 -5.01
C TYR A 170 -6.69 19.81 -3.51
N TYR A 171 -7.14 18.76 -2.81
CA TYR A 171 -6.91 18.63 -1.38
C TYR A 171 -5.44 18.37 -1.04
N SER A 172 -4.72 17.62 -1.85
CA SER A 172 -3.26 17.44 -1.69
C SER A 172 -2.52 18.78 -1.75
N TYR A 173 -2.90 19.66 -2.67
CA TYR A 173 -2.31 20.99 -2.79
C TYR A 173 -2.63 21.87 -1.57
N GLN A 174 -3.90 21.90 -1.13
CA GLN A 174 -4.29 22.69 0.06
C GLN A 174 -3.57 22.22 1.32
N LEU A 175 -3.45 20.91 1.52
CA LEU A 175 -2.72 20.33 2.64
C LEU A 175 -1.21 20.60 2.53
N TYR A 176 -0.65 20.56 1.33
CA TYR A 176 0.74 20.96 1.10
C TYR A 176 1.01 22.37 1.60
N LEU A 177 0.19 23.35 1.22
CA LEU A 177 0.37 24.74 1.65
C LEU A 177 0.35 24.84 3.20
N LEU A 178 -0.61 24.18 3.84
CA LEU A 178 -0.77 24.18 5.29
C LEU A 178 0.43 23.53 5.99
N PHE A 179 0.87 22.36 5.54
CA PHE A 179 1.94 21.61 6.17
C PHE A 179 3.33 22.18 5.85
N HIS A 180 3.50 22.75 4.66
CA HIS A 180 4.73 23.45 4.30
C HIS A 180 4.96 24.66 5.22
N GLU A 181 3.95 25.49 5.44
CA GLU A 181 4.02 26.61 6.38
C GLU A 181 4.33 26.13 7.81
N ALA A 182 3.69 25.03 8.26
CA ALA A 182 3.94 24.45 9.57
C ALA A 182 5.40 23.96 9.72
N LEU A 183 5.98 23.33 8.69
CA LEU A 183 7.37 22.89 8.70
C LEU A 183 8.37 24.05 8.70
N GLU A 184 8.06 25.16 8.03
CA GLU A 184 8.89 26.38 8.09
C GLU A 184 9.01 26.92 9.54
N ASN A 185 7.99 26.71 10.34
CA ASN A 185 7.95 27.14 11.74
C ASN A 185 8.41 26.05 12.73
N ASP A 186 8.73 24.84 12.27
CA ASP A 186 9.26 23.73 13.09
C ASP A 186 10.51 23.10 12.45
N PRO A 187 11.70 23.65 12.74
CA PRO A 187 12.95 23.15 12.16
C PRO A 187 13.25 21.68 12.47
N ARG A 188 12.73 21.14 13.58
CA ARG A 188 12.93 19.76 13.97
C ARG A 188 12.13 18.80 13.07
N SER A 189 10.84 19.06 12.93
CA SER A 189 9.97 18.29 12.03
C SER A 189 10.40 18.45 10.57
N ARG A 190 10.87 19.63 10.18
CA ARG A 190 11.43 19.89 8.86
C ARG A 190 12.64 19.00 8.56
N ALA A 191 13.61 18.89 9.47
CA ALA A 191 14.77 18.01 9.28
C ALA A 191 14.39 16.53 9.12
N ILE A 192 13.37 16.08 9.85
CA ILE A 192 12.81 14.73 9.71
C ILE A 192 12.16 14.56 8.33
N TYR A 193 11.40 15.53 7.88
CA TYR A 193 10.76 15.53 6.58
C TYR A 193 11.79 15.47 5.43
N GLU A 194 12.81 16.31 5.47
CA GLU A 194 13.88 16.33 4.46
C GLU A 194 14.57 14.95 4.34
N GLN A 195 14.82 14.29 5.48
CA GLN A 195 15.37 12.94 5.48
C GLN A 195 14.39 11.90 4.89
N ARG A 196 13.09 12.04 5.17
CA ARG A 196 12.05 11.17 4.61
C ARG A 196 11.94 11.30 3.09
N MET A 197 12.09 12.51 2.54
CA MET A 197 12.10 12.73 1.09
C MET A 197 13.27 12.02 0.42
N ILE A 198 14.46 12.03 1.01
CA ILE A 198 15.61 11.26 0.51
C ILE A 198 15.28 9.76 0.47
N TYR A 199 14.68 9.22 1.54
CA TYR A 199 14.30 7.81 1.56
C TYR A 199 13.18 7.50 0.58
N SER A 200 12.20 8.41 0.40
CA SER A 200 11.14 8.27 -0.58
C SER A 200 11.70 8.13 -1.99
N ALA A 201 12.58 9.03 -2.40
CA ALA A 201 13.24 8.98 -3.70
C ALA A 201 14.01 7.66 -3.92
N MET A 202 14.78 7.22 -2.91
CA MET A 202 15.48 5.94 -2.97
C MET A 202 14.51 4.74 -3.12
N LEU A 203 13.40 4.74 -2.39
CA LEU A 203 12.40 3.67 -2.47
C LEU A 203 11.71 3.64 -3.83
N GLN A 204 11.44 4.80 -4.43
CA GLN A 204 10.86 4.91 -5.77
C GLN A 204 11.77 4.28 -6.85
N GLU A 205 13.08 4.32 -6.67
CA GLU A 205 14.04 3.68 -7.57
C GLU A 205 14.16 2.15 -7.31
N ILE A 206 14.08 1.72 -6.05
CA ILE A 206 14.35 0.32 -5.65
C ILE A 206 13.11 -0.56 -5.77
N GLN A 207 11.96 -0.11 -5.28
CA GLN A 207 10.75 -0.93 -5.20
C GLN A 207 10.30 -1.54 -6.53
N PRO A 208 10.35 -0.79 -7.66
CA PRO A 208 9.96 -1.35 -8.95
C PRO A 208 10.88 -2.47 -9.48
N ASN A 209 12.09 -2.61 -8.95
CA ASN A 209 12.99 -3.69 -9.35
C ASN A 209 12.54 -5.05 -8.79
N GLY A 210 11.72 -5.04 -7.74
CA GLY A 210 11.27 -6.25 -7.08
C GLY A 210 12.38 -6.99 -6.33
N ILE A 211 12.05 -8.18 -5.86
CA ILE A 211 12.98 -9.10 -5.18
C ILE A 211 13.00 -10.41 -5.96
N PRO A 212 14.18 -10.91 -6.36
CA PRO A 212 14.26 -12.19 -7.05
C PRO A 212 13.85 -13.34 -6.12
N VAL A 213 13.00 -14.24 -6.62
CA VAL A 213 12.50 -15.39 -5.87
C VAL A 213 12.91 -16.68 -6.56
N ASP A 214 13.59 -17.58 -5.82
CA ASP A 214 13.89 -18.94 -6.28
C ASP A 214 12.69 -19.85 -6.05
N LEU A 215 11.90 -20.09 -7.10
CA LEU A 215 10.71 -20.93 -7.04
C LEU A 215 11.00 -22.39 -6.71
N ASN A 216 12.18 -22.92 -7.12
CA ASN A 216 12.59 -24.29 -6.77
C ASN A 216 12.82 -24.37 -5.26
N LYS A 217 13.51 -23.39 -4.71
CA LYS A 217 13.75 -23.33 -3.26
C LYS A 217 12.45 -23.13 -2.47
N MET A 218 11.51 -22.33 -2.98
CA MET A 218 10.18 -22.22 -2.37
C MET A 218 9.43 -23.55 -2.35
N SER A 219 9.50 -24.33 -3.43
CA SER A 219 8.90 -25.68 -3.50
C SER A 219 9.52 -26.66 -2.51
N GLU A 220 10.86 -26.67 -2.40
CA GLU A 220 11.57 -27.50 -1.41
C GLU A 220 11.18 -27.13 0.03
N LEU A 221 11.13 -25.84 0.35
CA LEU A 221 10.74 -25.35 1.66
C LEU A 221 9.30 -25.71 1.97
N ARG A 222 8.40 -25.58 0.99
CA ARG A 222 7.00 -25.98 1.14
C ARG A 222 6.88 -27.46 1.53
N ALA A 223 7.53 -28.33 0.78
CA ALA A 223 7.51 -29.76 1.04
C ALA A 223 8.05 -30.10 2.44
N LYS A 224 9.14 -29.44 2.85
CA LYS A 224 9.69 -29.60 4.19
C LYS A 224 8.69 -29.20 5.27
N TYR A 225 8.12 -27.98 5.20
CA TYR A 225 7.20 -27.50 6.22
C TYR A 225 5.85 -28.25 6.22
N GLU A 226 5.43 -28.80 5.10
CA GLU A 226 4.27 -29.71 5.05
C GLU A 226 4.56 -31.00 5.79
N ALA A 227 5.74 -31.60 5.61
CA ALA A 227 6.15 -32.80 6.34
C ALA A 227 6.27 -32.54 7.86
N ASP A 228 6.90 -31.43 8.25
CA ASP A 228 7.01 -31.00 9.64
C ASP A 228 5.63 -30.80 10.29
N ARG A 229 4.70 -30.16 9.54
CA ARG A 229 3.32 -29.94 9.98
C ARG A 229 2.57 -31.26 10.19
N GLU A 230 2.64 -32.16 9.23
CA GLU A 230 1.97 -33.47 9.35
C GLU A 230 2.55 -34.31 10.50
N ALA A 231 3.86 -34.28 10.71
CA ALA A 231 4.50 -34.96 11.85
C ALA A 231 3.98 -34.39 13.19
N ALA A 232 3.90 -33.07 13.31
CA ALA A 232 3.36 -32.42 14.51
C ALA A 232 1.86 -32.68 14.69
N LEU A 233 1.08 -32.69 13.61
CA LEU A 233 -0.34 -33.08 13.64
C LEU A 233 -0.55 -34.52 14.10
N ALA A 234 0.33 -35.46 13.71
CA ALA A 234 0.28 -36.83 14.16
C ALA A 234 0.44 -36.91 15.70
N VAL A 235 1.38 -36.15 16.26
CA VAL A 235 1.53 -36.06 17.73
C VAL A 235 0.29 -35.48 18.39
N CYS A 236 -0.28 -34.42 17.84
CA CYS A 236 -1.53 -33.85 18.37
C CYS A 236 -2.66 -34.89 18.40
N ARG A 237 -2.85 -35.65 17.31
CA ARG A 237 -3.87 -36.69 17.19
C ARG A 237 -3.65 -37.85 18.15
N GLU A 238 -2.40 -38.26 18.32
CA GLU A 238 -2.02 -39.30 19.26
C GLU A 238 -2.31 -38.92 20.72
N VAL A 239 -1.85 -37.74 21.14
CA VAL A 239 -2.02 -37.25 22.51
C VAL A 239 -3.50 -36.98 22.84
N THR A 240 -4.26 -36.39 21.88
CA THR A 240 -5.67 -36.08 22.13
C THR A 240 -6.63 -37.23 21.88
N GLY A 241 -6.22 -38.29 21.17
CA GLY A 241 -7.09 -39.35 20.69
C GLY A 241 -8.13 -38.88 19.63
N LEU A 242 -8.00 -37.68 19.08
CA LEU A 242 -8.95 -37.07 18.17
C LEU A 242 -8.39 -37.04 16.73
N PRO A 243 -8.92 -37.88 15.80
CA PRO A 243 -8.39 -37.95 14.42
C PRO A 243 -8.52 -36.64 13.62
N LYS A 244 -9.52 -35.79 13.99
CA LYS A 244 -9.79 -34.51 13.36
C LYS A 244 -9.44 -33.29 14.21
N PHE A 245 -8.50 -33.49 15.15
CA PHE A 245 -8.06 -32.36 15.98
C PHE A 245 -7.48 -31.22 15.14
N ASN A 246 -7.94 -29.99 15.43
CA ASN A 246 -7.49 -28.79 14.75
C ASN A 246 -6.71 -27.88 15.71
N PRO A 247 -5.36 -27.84 15.62
CA PRO A 247 -4.52 -26.98 16.46
C PRO A 247 -4.75 -25.47 16.31
N ASN A 248 -5.44 -25.05 15.24
CA ASN A 248 -5.80 -23.66 15.02
C ASN A 248 -7.17 -23.29 15.64
N SER A 249 -7.92 -24.25 16.18
CA SER A 249 -9.18 -24.00 16.87
C SER A 249 -8.96 -23.70 18.35
N PRO A 250 -9.18 -22.44 18.82
CA PRO A 250 -9.01 -22.12 20.24
C PRO A 250 -9.87 -23.01 21.15
N LYS A 251 -11.07 -23.36 20.70
CA LYS A 251 -12.01 -24.22 21.45
C LYS A 251 -11.42 -25.62 21.64
N GLN A 252 -11.01 -26.28 20.54
CA GLN A 252 -10.47 -27.64 20.62
C GLN A 252 -9.17 -27.70 21.42
N VAL A 253 -8.31 -26.68 21.28
CA VAL A 253 -7.05 -26.59 22.03
C VAL A 253 -7.32 -26.46 23.53
N LYS A 254 -8.25 -25.58 23.94
CA LYS A 254 -8.64 -25.46 25.36
C LYS A 254 -9.20 -26.75 25.92
N GLU A 255 -10.12 -27.41 25.19
CA GLU A 255 -10.72 -28.67 25.61
C GLU A 255 -9.68 -29.79 25.72
N ALA A 256 -8.73 -29.86 24.80
CA ALA A 256 -7.65 -30.83 24.83
C ALA A 256 -6.68 -30.64 26.03
N ILE A 257 -6.29 -29.38 26.30
CA ILE A 257 -5.43 -29.05 27.44
C ILE A 257 -6.17 -29.31 28.78
N ALA A 258 -7.48 -28.95 28.83
CA ALA A 258 -8.31 -29.22 30.01
C ALA A 258 -8.48 -30.69 30.30
N SER A 259 -8.54 -31.56 29.27
CA SER A 259 -8.59 -33.02 29.44
C SER A 259 -7.31 -33.60 30.06
N LEU A 260 -6.20 -32.85 29.99
CA LEU A 260 -4.93 -33.17 30.67
C LEU A 260 -4.83 -32.53 32.07
N GLY A 261 -5.90 -31.90 32.57
CA GLY A 261 -5.97 -31.33 33.90
C GLY A 261 -5.49 -29.87 34.01
N VAL A 262 -5.23 -29.20 32.91
CA VAL A 262 -4.74 -27.80 32.90
C VAL A 262 -5.75 -26.90 32.20
N GLU A 263 -6.10 -25.79 32.84
CA GLU A 263 -6.97 -24.75 32.23
C GLU A 263 -6.13 -23.58 31.77
N VAL A 264 -6.46 -23.04 30.57
CA VAL A 264 -5.79 -21.86 30.01
C VAL A 264 -6.80 -20.81 29.62
N PRO A 265 -6.55 -19.51 29.97
CA PRO A 265 -7.46 -18.43 29.64
C PRO A 265 -7.52 -18.13 28.12
N SER A 266 -6.41 -18.39 27.44
CA SER A 266 -6.25 -18.15 25.99
C SER A 266 -5.36 -19.25 25.39
N THR A 267 -5.43 -19.38 24.05
CA THR A 267 -4.54 -20.28 23.29
C THR A 267 -3.49 -19.52 22.50
N SER A 268 -3.19 -18.29 22.90
CA SER A 268 -2.07 -17.52 22.33
C SER A 268 -0.74 -18.23 22.64
N GLU A 269 0.26 -17.96 21.80
CA GLU A 269 1.57 -18.60 21.90
C GLU A 269 2.20 -18.42 23.28
N ASP A 270 2.16 -17.18 23.83
CA ASP A 270 2.75 -16.86 25.12
C ASP A 270 2.06 -17.60 26.27
N ILE A 271 0.72 -17.66 26.26
CA ILE A 271 -0.06 -18.37 27.28
C ILE A 271 0.22 -19.87 27.20
N LEU A 272 0.28 -20.45 26.01
CA LEU A 272 0.60 -21.87 25.85
C LEU A 272 2.03 -22.18 26.30
N LYS A 273 3.00 -21.33 25.99
CA LYS A 273 4.38 -21.48 26.47
C LYS A 273 4.48 -21.41 28.00
N GLN A 274 3.74 -20.48 28.62
CA GLN A 274 3.70 -20.36 30.06
C GLN A 274 3.03 -21.58 30.67
N ALA A 275 1.88 -22.01 30.17
CA ALA A 275 1.17 -23.20 30.66
C ALA A 275 2.05 -24.48 30.60
N ARG A 276 2.81 -24.64 29.50
CA ARG A 276 3.78 -25.72 29.34
C ARG A 276 4.91 -25.67 30.38
N TYR A 277 5.41 -24.44 30.67
CA TYR A 277 6.46 -24.26 31.66
C TYR A 277 5.98 -24.65 33.05
N ASP A 278 4.77 -24.23 33.41
CA ASP A 278 4.17 -24.51 34.72
C ASP A 278 3.69 -25.97 34.88
N ASN A 279 3.38 -26.62 33.74
CA ASN A 279 2.84 -27.98 33.67
C ASN A 279 3.57 -28.81 32.61
N PRO A 280 4.75 -29.36 32.91
CA PRO A 280 5.57 -30.08 31.92
C PRO A 280 4.89 -31.29 31.26
N GLU A 281 3.88 -31.88 31.89
CA GLU A 281 3.11 -33.01 31.35
C GLU A 281 2.33 -32.69 30.08
N ILE A 282 1.95 -31.44 29.86
CA ILE A 282 1.27 -31.02 28.63
C ILE A 282 2.24 -30.64 27.49
N SER A 283 3.57 -30.68 27.75
CA SER A 283 4.59 -30.27 26.77
C SER A 283 4.46 -30.98 25.42
N PRO A 284 4.23 -32.27 25.32
CA PRO A 284 4.13 -32.94 24.02
C PRO A 284 3.00 -32.36 23.16
N LEU A 285 1.85 -32.09 23.77
CA LEU A 285 0.71 -31.51 23.05
C LEU A 285 0.96 -30.05 22.68
N VAL A 286 1.43 -29.22 23.61
CA VAL A 286 1.66 -27.80 23.38
C VAL A 286 2.76 -27.59 22.34
N ASP A 287 3.86 -28.30 22.41
CA ASP A 287 4.94 -28.21 21.43
C ASP A 287 4.46 -28.61 20.04
N ALA A 288 3.66 -29.67 19.94
CA ALA A 288 3.08 -30.09 18.66
C ALA A 288 2.09 -29.03 18.10
N ILE A 289 1.23 -28.46 18.94
CA ILE A 289 0.30 -27.37 18.53
C ILE A 289 1.09 -26.17 17.99
N LEU A 290 2.10 -25.72 18.71
CA LEU A 290 2.93 -24.57 18.31
C LEU A 290 3.72 -24.88 17.03
N ALA A 291 4.23 -26.09 16.85
CA ALA A 291 4.90 -26.52 15.62
C ALA A 291 3.96 -26.51 14.41
N VAL A 292 2.71 -27.00 14.55
CA VAL A 292 1.71 -26.95 13.47
C VAL A 292 1.42 -25.51 13.10
N ARG A 293 1.20 -24.63 14.08
CA ARG A 293 0.90 -23.22 13.82
C ARG A 293 2.05 -22.49 13.14
N ALA A 294 3.30 -22.75 13.58
CA ALA A 294 4.49 -22.18 12.98
C ALA A 294 4.67 -22.64 11.53
N ALA A 295 4.55 -23.93 11.25
CA ALA A 295 4.64 -24.46 9.90
C ALA A 295 3.52 -23.92 9.00
N THR A 296 2.28 -23.86 9.47
CA THR A 296 1.15 -23.29 8.75
C THR A 296 1.40 -21.81 8.39
N LYS A 297 1.90 -21.02 9.35
CA LYS A 297 2.23 -19.62 9.10
C LYS A 297 3.32 -19.47 8.03
N VAL A 298 4.35 -20.32 8.05
CA VAL A 298 5.40 -20.27 7.04
C VAL A 298 4.84 -20.62 5.66
N ILE A 299 4.04 -21.67 5.55
CA ILE A 299 3.43 -22.08 4.27
C ILE A 299 2.51 -20.98 3.75
N ASP A 300 1.50 -20.60 4.53
CA ASP A 300 0.42 -19.74 4.03
C ASP A 300 0.87 -18.28 3.85
N SER A 301 1.62 -17.74 4.82
CA SER A 301 1.97 -16.32 4.84
C SER A 301 3.25 -15.99 4.08
N TYR A 302 4.24 -16.85 4.09
CA TYR A 302 5.53 -16.57 3.47
C TYR A 302 5.72 -17.30 2.13
N ILE A 303 5.39 -18.59 2.04
CA ILE A 303 5.62 -19.34 0.80
C ILE A 303 4.51 -19.06 -0.21
N ASP A 304 3.26 -19.38 0.13
CA ASP A 304 2.13 -19.31 -0.81
C ASP A 304 1.84 -17.86 -1.25
N ASN A 305 1.92 -16.91 -0.32
CA ASN A 305 1.72 -15.51 -0.67
C ASN A 305 2.87 -14.97 -1.54
N THR A 306 4.12 -15.38 -1.28
CA THR A 306 5.24 -14.96 -2.13
C THR A 306 5.10 -15.56 -3.53
N VAL A 307 4.80 -16.85 -3.64
CA VAL A 307 4.63 -17.52 -4.95
C VAL A 307 3.50 -16.88 -5.78
N LYS A 308 2.40 -16.47 -5.15
CA LYS A 308 1.31 -15.74 -5.82
C LYS A 308 1.70 -14.39 -6.39
N LEU A 309 2.74 -13.77 -5.84
CA LEU A 309 3.23 -12.45 -6.28
C LEU A 309 4.33 -12.57 -7.36
N VAL A 310 4.85 -13.77 -7.60
CA VAL A 310 5.79 -13.99 -8.69
C VAL A 310 4.96 -14.08 -9.97
N GLY A 311 5.07 -13.06 -10.82
CA GLY A 311 4.42 -13.03 -12.12
C GLY A 311 4.88 -14.19 -13.01
N GLU A 312 4.01 -14.65 -13.91
CA GLU A 312 4.32 -15.65 -14.93
C GLU A 312 5.32 -15.11 -15.93
#